data_4cd58bba88fb5fda0f350c5e90cb1bb7
#
_entry.id   4cd58bba88fb5fda0f350c5e90cb1bb7
#
_cell.length_a   1.000
_cell.length_b   1.000
_cell.length_c   1.000
_cell.angle_alpha   90.00
_cell.angle_beta   90.00
_cell.angle_gamma   90.00
#
_symmetry.space_group_name_H-M   'P 1'
#
loop_
_entity.id
_entity.type
_entity.pdbx_description
1 polymer ?
#
loop_
_entity_poly.entity_id
_entity_poly.type
_entity_poly.pdbx_seq_one_letter_code
_entity_poly.pdbx_strand_id
1 'polypeptide(L)'
;MLKDDEAVTGWAALAWEGGTWFDGTFDGTRHRPVTVVARRNVRAQPGFEVSQEFLHPEQIRLVDGLQITMAVRSVTFEMRYAEGLGAAIEAVDMACYSDLVGIDEVAAYVSALGPVTGIQQARDALLEAEENSWSPRETRMRGVWTRRAGLPRPRCNIPVFTLDGHHVGTPDLIDPGIGVVGLYHGESHLNLVGAAADIKKEAAYRDVGLEPVSMLATDWNDLPDFTRRLVAAVRRARARQAPREWTVETPAWWTPTETVAQRRALASWERERYLRYRRAA
;
A
#
# COMPACT_ATOMS: atom_id res chain seq x y z
N MET A 1 33.75 -0.26 1.32
CA MET A 1 33.24 0.60 2.42
C MET A 1 32.72 1.87 1.77
N LEU A 2 31.51 2.29 2.13
CA LEU A 2 30.93 3.58 1.67
C LEU A 2 31.75 4.74 2.25
N LYS A 3 31.88 5.83 1.48
CA LYS A 3 32.45 7.08 1.94
C LYS A 3 31.36 7.93 2.61
N ASP A 4 31.76 8.98 3.32
CA ASP A 4 30.86 9.84 4.09
C ASP A 4 29.77 10.53 3.22
N ASP A 5 30.00 10.66 1.92
CA ASP A 5 29.10 11.24 0.93
C ASP A 5 28.36 10.17 0.06
N GLU A 6 28.41 8.90 0.46
CA GLU A 6 27.78 7.77 -0.21
C GLU A 6 26.73 7.10 0.68
N ALA A 7 25.65 6.61 0.11
CA ALA A 7 24.62 5.91 0.88
C ALA A 7 23.86 4.90 0.01
N VAL A 8 23.35 3.84 0.63
CA VAL A 8 22.35 2.96 0.04
C VAL A 8 21.03 3.71 -0.08
N THR A 9 20.31 3.52 -1.17
CA THR A 9 19.00 4.17 -1.42
C THR A 9 17.97 3.18 -1.97
N GLY A 10 16.76 3.67 -2.20
CA GLY A 10 15.67 2.88 -2.77
C GLY A 10 15.21 1.76 -1.86
N TRP A 11 14.81 0.63 -2.47
CA TRP A 11 14.23 -0.50 -1.75
C TRP A 11 15.11 -1.03 -0.61
N ALA A 12 16.43 -1.07 -0.81
CA ALA A 12 17.35 -1.62 0.17
C ALA A 12 17.46 -0.75 1.43
N ALA A 13 17.42 0.58 1.27
CA ALA A 13 17.37 1.50 2.40
C ALA A 13 16.03 1.40 3.15
N LEU A 14 14.91 1.28 2.42
CA LEU A 14 13.58 1.09 3.02
C LEU A 14 13.48 -0.25 3.76
N ALA A 15 14.02 -1.34 3.18
CA ALA A 15 14.11 -2.64 3.84
C ALA A 15 14.94 -2.57 5.13
N TRP A 16 16.09 -1.87 5.10
CA TRP A 16 16.98 -1.71 6.25
C TRP A 16 16.32 -0.95 7.41
N GLU A 17 15.40 -0.03 7.10
CA GLU A 17 14.56 0.67 8.10
C GLU A 17 13.33 -0.14 8.53
N GLY A 18 13.18 -1.40 8.09
CA GLY A 18 12.09 -2.30 8.49
C GLY A 18 10.87 -2.27 7.57
N GLY A 19 11.03 -1.81 6.34
CA GLY A 19 9.98 -1.83 5.32
C GLY A 19 9.61 -3.25 4.90
N THR A 20 8.44 -3.74 5.30
CA THR A 20 8.01 -5.14 5.19
C THR A 20 7.96 -5.65 3.73
N TRP A 21 7.55 -4.80 2.78
CA TRP A 21 7.33 -5.17 1.38
C TRP A 21 8.50 -4.87 0.45
N PHE A 22 9.66 -4.47 1.01
CA PHE A 22 10.88 -4.18 0.25
C PHE A 22 11.85 -5.36 0.36
N ASP A 23 11.46 -6.51 -0.18
CA ASP A 23 12.19 -7.79 -0.06
C ASP A 23 13.37 -7.94 -1.01
N GLY A 24 13.62 -6.95 -1.86
CA GLY A 24 14.71 -6.99 -2.83
C GLY A 24 14.47 -7.87 -4.04
N THR A 25 13.22 -8.19 -4.35
CA THR A 25 12.86 -8.93 -5.56
C THR A 25 11.96 -8.13 -6.49
N PHE A 26 11.91 -8.51 -7.78
CA PHE A 26 10.95 -7.95 -8.74
C PHE A 26 9.60 -8.66 -8.68
N ASP A 27 9.61 -9.96 -8.36
CA ASP A 27 8.47 -10.86 -8.49
C ASP A 27 8.45 -11.98 -7.43
N GLY A 28 9.17 -11.79 -6.33
CA GLY A 28 9.36 -12.80 -5.28
C GLY A 28 10.50 -13.80 -5.57
N THR A 29 11.12 -13.75 -6.76
CA THR A 29 12.17 -14.70 -7.16
C THR A 29 13.42 -14.04 -7.71
N ARG A 30 13.26 -13.07 -8.61
CA ARG A 30 14.36 -12.39 -9.29
C ARG A 30 14.87 -11.22 -8.46
N HIS A 31 16.11 -11.32 -7.97
CA HIS A 31 16.72 -10.28 -7.15
C HIS A 31 16.92 -8.95 -7.89
N ARG A 32 16.68 -7.87 -7.17
CA ARG A 32 16.98 -6.50 -7.57
C ARG A 32 18.38 -6.12 -7.13
N PRO A 33 19.14 -5.33 -7.92
CA PRO A 33 20.40 -4.77 -7.45
C PRO A 33 20.14 -3.80 -6.28
N VAL A 34 21.13 -3.73 -5.38
CA VAL A 34 21.16 -2.69 -4.35
C VAL A 34 21.69 -1.40 -4.97
N THR A 35 20.92 -0.31 -4.88
CA THR A 35 21.34 0.98 -5.42
C THR A 35 22.14 1.76 -4.38
N VAL A 36 23.32 2.20 -4.76
CA VAL A 36 24.19 3.09 -3.98
C VAL A 36 24.28 4.43 -4.67
N VAL A 37 24.00 5.50 -3.94
CA VAL A 37 24.27 6.87 -4.43
C VAL A 37 25.72 7.20 -4.17
N ALA A 38 26.46 7.49 -5.24
CA ALA A 38 27.87 7.87 -5.17
C ALA A 38 28.25 8.78 -6.34
N ARG A 39 28.84 9.95 -6.03
CA ARG A 39 29.23 10.93 -7.06
C ARG A 39 30.52 10.56 -7.79
N ARG A 40 31.32 9.68 -7.22
CA ARG A 40 32.54 9.17 -7.87
C ARG A 40 32.17 8.07 -8.88
N ASN A 41 33.08 7.87 -9.83
CA ASN A 41 32.97 6.74 -10.74
C ASN A 41 33.27 5.42 -9.96
N VAL A 42 32.23 4.66 -9.67
CA VAL A 42 32.32 3.35 -8.99
C VAL A 42 32.12 2.29 -10.04
N ARG A 43 33.06 1.33 -10.10
CA ARG A 43 32.94 0.20 -11.03
C ARG A 43 31.70 -0.62 -10.67
N ALA A 44 30.84 -0.87 -11.66
CA ALA A 44 29.70 -1.75 -11.51
C ALA A 44 30.15 -3.15 -11.03
N GLN A 45 29.39 -3.70 -10.10
CA GLN A 45 29.61 -5.05 -9.54
C GLN A 45 28.29 -5.82 -9.57
N PRO A 46 28.31 -7.15 -9.72
CA PRO A 46 27.10 -7.95 -9.61
C PRO A 46 26.35 -7.66 -8.30
N GLY A 47 25.04 -7.47 -8.38
CA GLY A 47 24.19 -7.17 -7.24
C GLY A 47 24.18 -5.70 -6.78
N PHE A 48 24.97 -4.82 -7.41
CA PHE A 48 24.98 -3.39 -7.10
C PHE A 48 24.84 -2.53 -8.34
N GLU A 49 24.10 -1.46 -8.23
CA GLU A 49 24.06 -0.38 -9.20
C GLU A 49 24.41 0.95 -8.54
N VAL A 50 24.89 1.90 -9.33
CA VAL A 50 25.34 3.20 -8.83
C VAL A 50 24.47 4.30 -9.44
N SER A 51 23.83 5.06 -8.57
CA SER A 51 23.18 6.32 -8.94
C SER A 51 24.15 7.48 -8.70
N GLN A 52 24.34 8.31 -9.73
CA GLN A 52 25.16 9.53 -9.65
C GLN A 52 24.31 10.76 -9.29
N GLU A 53 23.12 10.57 -8.75
CA GLU A 53 22.30 11.68 -8.28
C GLU A 53 23.00 12.48 -7.18
N PHE A 54 22.67 13.76 -7.12
CA PHE A 54 23.15 14.58 -6.03
C PHE A 54 22.56 14.08 -4.70
N LEU A 55 23.42 13.90 -3.72
CA LEU A 55 23.07 13.51 -2.36
C LEU A 55 23.54 14.59 -1.39
N HIS A 56 22.58 15.25 -0.70
CA HIS A 56 22.92 16.20 0.33
C HIS A 56 23.27 15.46 1.62
N PRO A 57 24.31 15.87 2.39
CA PRO A 57 24.71 15.18 3.62
C PRO A 57 23.56 15.00 4.63
N GLU A 58 22.66 15.97 4.73
CA GLU A 58 21.46 15.90 5.60
C GLU A 58 20.46 14.81 5.20
N GLN A 59 20.58 14.26 4.00
CA GLN A 59 19.74 13.16 3.52
C GLN A 59 20.33 11.78 3.85
N ILE A 60 21.50 11.73 4.49
CA ILE A 60 22.16 10.49 4.90
C ILE A 60 21.88 10.25 6.39
N ARG A 61 21.55 9.00 6.70
CA ARG A 61 21.41 8.48 8.06
C ARG A 61 22.31 7.28 8.26
N LEU A 62 22.87 7.16 9.44
CA LEU A 62 23.58 5.95 9.86
C LEU A 62 22.63 5.10 10.69
N VAL A 63 22.26 3.92 10.19
CA VAL A 63 21.38 2.98 10.86
C VAL A 63 22.09 1.63 10.94
N ASP A 64 22.31 1.13 12.14
CA ASP A 64 23.03 -0.13 12.42
C ASP A 64 24.36 -0.28 11.66
N GLY A 65 25.12 0.83 11.57
CA GLY A 65 26.42 0.87 10.91
C GLY A 65 26.39 1.01 9.39
N LEU A 66 25.20 1.08 8.77
CA LEU A 66 25.04 1.30 7.34
C LEU A 66 24.56 2.74 7.05
N GLN A 67 25.25 3.42 6.12
CA GLN A 67 24.79 4.70 5.59
C GLN A 67 23.66 4.45 4.58
N ILE A 68 22.50 4.97 4.89
CA ILE A 68 21.30 4.90 4.04
C ILE A 68 20.75 6.30 3.79
N THR A 69 20.00 6.47 2.71
CA THR A 69 19.25 7.72 2.52
C THR A 69 17.97 7.73 3.36
N MET A 70 17.53 8.92 3.77
CA MET A 70 16.25 9.10 4.48
C MET A 70 15.11 8.40 3.73
N ALA A 71 14.14 7.82 4.45
CA ALA A 71 13.01 7.07 3.88
C ALA A 71 12.25 7.86 2.81
N VAL A 72 11.99 9.15 3.03
CA VAL A 72 11.29 10.01 2.07
C VAL A 72 12.05 10.14 0.75
N ARG A 73 13.40 10.18 0.77
CA ARG A 73 14.24 10.17 -0.42
C ARG A 73 14.23 8.79 -1.08
N SER A 74 14.37 7.73 -0.30
CA SER A 74 14.41 6.35 -0.77
C SER A 74 13.12 5.96 -1.48
N VAL A 75 11.95 6.26 -0.89
CA VAL A 75 10.66 5.99 -1.52
C VAL A 75 10.45 6.86 -2.77
N THR A 76 10.86 8.14 -2.75
CA THR A 76 10.78 9.00 -3.93
C THR A 76 11.67 8.46 -5.06
N PHE A 77 12.83 7.89 -4.74
CA PHE A 77 13.69 7.21 -5.73
C PHE A 77 12.95 6.02 -6.35
N GLU A 78 12.35 5.14 -5.54
CA GLU A 78 11.54 4.02 -6.02
C GLU A 78 10.39 4.48 -6.91
N MET A 79 9.66 5.51 -6.51
CA MET A 79 8.55 6.07 -7.30
C MET A 79 9.01 6.59 -8.67
N ARG A 80 10.13 7.29 -8.71
CA ARG A 80 10.67 7.93 -9.92
C ARG A 80 11.19 6.92 -10.93
N TYR A 81 11.78 5.82 -10.47
CA TYR A 81 12.41 4.80 -11.31
C TYR A 81 11.55 3.52 -11.45
N ALA A 82 10.34 3.51 -10.91
CA ALA A 82 9.40 2.40 -11.09
C ALA A 82 9.07 2.16 -12.57
N GLU A 83 8.77 0.92 -12.94
CA GLU A 83 8.41 0.51 -14.31
C GLU A 83 7.12 1.17 -14.84
N GLY A 84 6.40 1.91 -13.99
CA GLY A 84 5.20 2.66 -14.35
C GLY A 84 4.42 3.12 -13.13
N LEU A 85 3.35 3.87 -13.39
CA LEU A 85 2.55 4.52 -12.36
C LEU A 85 2.07 3.53 -11.28
N GLY A 86 1.63 2.33 -11.65
CA GLY A 86 1.14 1.32 -10.68
C GLY A 86 2.22 0.92 -9.67
N ALA A 87 3.43 0.63 -10.15
CA ALA A 87 4.57 0.28 -9.29
C ALA A 87 5.04 1.48 -8.44
N ALA A 88 4.95 2.70 -8.97
CA ALA A 88 5.25 3.91 -8.21
C ALA A 88 4.26 4.13 -7.04
N ILE A 89 2.96 3.85 -7.26
CA ILE A 89 1.93 3.90 -6.21
C ILE A 89 2.20 2.79 -5.17
N GLU A 90 2.53 1.58 -5.60
CA GLU A 90 2.86 0.49 -4.69
C GLU A 90 4.03 0.85 -3.78
N ALA A 91 5.08 1.48 -4.31
CA ALA A 91 6.24 1.88 -3.51
C ALA A 91 5.85 2.84 -2.38
N VAL A 92 5.06 3.87 -2.65
CA VAL A 92 4.66 4.83 -1.60
C VAL A 92 3.66 4.23 -0.63
N ASP A 93 2.67 3.46 -1.10
CA ASP A 93 1.70 2.79 -0.24
C ASP A 93 2.39 1.85 0.76
N MET A 94 3.36 1.05 0.29
CA MET A 94 4.08 0.10 1.13
C MET A 94 5.04 0.77 2.12
N ALA A 95 5.61 1.92 1.75
CA ALA A 95 6.39 2.73 2.68
C ALA A 95 5.49 3.34 3.77
N CYS A 96 4.28 3.78 3.41
CA CYS A 96 3.26 4.23 4.36
C CYS A 96 2.74 3.08 5.23
N TYR A 97 2.50 1.90 4.65
CA TYR A 97 2.12 0.70 5.41
C TYR A 97 3.14 0.38 6.52
N SER A 98 4.42 0.52 6.23
CA SER A 98 5.50 0.26 7.18
C SER A 98 5.76 1.43 8.15
N ASP A 99 4.95 2.49 8.13
CA ASP A 99 5.11 3.72 8.91
C ASP A 99 6.45 4.45 8.68
N LEU A 100 7.14 4.17 7.56
CA LEU A 100 8.42 4.82 7.23
C LEU A 100 8.20 6.27 6.81
N VAL A 101 7.13 6.55 6.08
CA VAL A 101 6.76 7.89 5.61
C VAL A 101 5.24 8.07 5.65
N GLY A 102 4.78 9.32 5.80
CA GLY A 102 3.41 9.73 5.48
C GLY A 102 3.33 10.33 4.07
N ILE A 103 2.14 10.30 3.45
CA ILE A 103 1.94 10.88 2.11
C ILE A 103 2.33 12.36 2.08
N ASP A 104 1.96 13.14 3.11
CA ASP A 104 2.28 14.56 3.20
C ASP A 104 3.80 14.81 3.27
N GLU A 105 4.55 13.94 3.95
CA GLU A 105 6.02 14.02 4.03
C GLU A 105 6.63 13.81 2.63
N VAL A 106 6.15 12.80 1.89
CA VAL A 106 6.62 12.53 0.53
C VAL A 106 6.21 13.64 -0.43
N ALA A 107 4.99 14.16 -0.32
CA ALA A 107 4.49 15.26 -1.15
C ALA A 107 5.31 16.55 -0.94
N ALA A 108 5.64 16.87 0.32
CA ALA A 108 6.50 18.00 0.64
C ALA A 108 7.91 17.84 0.03
N TYR A 109 8.50 16.65 0.15
CA TYR A 109 9.80 16.34 -0.45
C TYR A 109 9.79 16.43 -1.98
N VAL A 110 8.80 15.80 -2.64
CA VAL A 110 8.62 15.80 -4.10
C VAL A 110 8.38 17.21 -4.65
N SER A 111 7.64 18.05 -3.91
CA SER A 111 7.40 19.43 -4.34
C SER A 111 8.64 20.31 -4.24
N ALA A 112 9.55 20.02 -3.30
CA ALA A 112 10.83 20.73 -3.17
C ALA A 112 11.87 20.29 -4.22
N LEU A 113 11.67 19.15 -4.90
CA LEU A 113 12.54 18.70 -5.97
C LEU A 113 12.29 19.51 -7.26
N GLY A 114 13.38 19.94 -7.89
CA GLY A 114 13.36 20.54 -9.22
C GLY A 114 13.01 19.52 -10.33
N PRO A 115 13.27 19.88 -11.59
CA PRO A 115 13.05 19.00 -12.74
C PRO A 115 14.12 17.88 -12.76
N VAL A 116 13.81 16.75 -12.14
CA VAL A 116 14.67 15.55 -12.12
C VAL A 116 13.96 14.39 -12.83
N THR A 117 14.74 13.41 -13.29
CA THR A 117 14.22 12.23 -13.99
C THR A 117 13.10 11.55 -13.17
N GLY A 118 11.97 11.25 -13.82
CA GLY A 118 10.84 10.53 -13.22
C GLY A 118 10.00 11.33 -12.22
N ILE A 119 10.27 12.64 -12.02
CA ILE A 119 9.53 13.44 -11.01
C ILE A 119 8.02 13.53 -11.30
N GLN A 120 7.62 13.55 -12.58
CA GLN A 120 6.20 13.58 -12.92
C GLN A 120 5.50 12.29 -12.52
N GLN A 121 6.13 11.14 -12.74
CA GLN A 121 5.58 9.86 -12.27
C GLN A 121 5.40 9.84 -10.75
N ALA A 122 6.35 10.38 -9.99
CA ALA A 122 6.23 10.47 -8.53
C ALA A 122 5.07 11.40 -8.11
N ARG A 123 4.89 12.52 -8.80
CA ARG A 123 3.75 13.45 -8.56
C ARG A 123 2.42 12.78 -8.88
N ASP A 124 2.32 12.09 -10.01
CA ASP A 124 1.11 11.38 -10.42
C ASP A 124 0.78 10.23 -9.46
N ALA A 125 1.79 9.52 -8.96
CA ALA A 125 1.61 8.46 -7.98
C ALA A 125 1.05 8.99 -6.64
N LEU A 126 1.49 10.16 -6.17
CA LEU A 126 0.98 10.78 -4.94
C LEU A 126 -0.51 11.13 -5.03
N LEU A 127 -1.03 11.45 -6.21
CA LEU A 127 -2.47 11.70 -6.38
C LEU A 127 -3.33 10.44 -6.13
N GLU A 128 -2.75 9.26 -6.31
CA GLU A 128 -3.42 7.97 -6.11
C GLU A 128 -2.92 7.20 -4.87
N ALA A 129 -1.93 7.72 -4.13
CA ALA A 129 -1.34 7.06 -2.98
C ALA A 129 -2.32 6.90 -1.81
N GLU A 130 -2.14 5.86 -0.98
CA GLU A 130 -3.01 5.51 0.14
C GLU A 130 -2.19 4.99 1.33
N GLU A 131 -2.41 5.55 2.53
CA GLU A 131 -1.67 5.16 3.73
C GLU A 131 -2.14 3.85 4.36
N ASN A 132 -3.33 3.40 4.00
CA ASN A 132 -3.98 2.23 4.59
C ASN A 132 -4.15 1.06 3.61
N SER A 133 -3.37 0.98 2.56
CA SER A 133 -3.25 -0.24 1.74
C SER A 133 -2.31 -1.22 2.45
N TRP A 134 -2.74 -2.46 2.69
CA TRP A 134 -1.97 -3.39 3.51
C TRP A 134 -1.06 -4.31 2.70
N SER A 135 -1.24 -4.35 1.39
CA SER A 135 -0.40 -5.14 0.50
C SER A 135 -0.27 -4.53 -0.90
N PRO A 136 0.78 -4.90 -1.67
CA PRO A 136 0.91 -4.53 -3.07
C PRO A 136 -0.30 -4.99 -3.92
N ARG A 137 -0.89 -6.12 -3.56
CA ARG A 137 -2.04 -6.70 -4.28
C ARG A 137 -3.30 -5.86 -4.10
N GLU A 138 -3.54 -5.34 -2.91
CA GLU A 138 -4.64 -4.40 -2.65
C GLU A 138 -4.45 -3.09 -3.40
N THR A 139 -3.23 -2.54 -3.44
CA THR A 139 -2.90 -1.36 -4.26
C THR A 139 -3.21 -1.61 -5.73
N ARG A 140 -2.82 -2.76 -6.27
CA ARG A 140 -3.12 -3.14 -7.66
C ARG A 140 -4.63 -3.32 -7.90
N MET A 141 -5.34 -3.98 -6.99
CA MET A 141 -6.80 -4.15 -7.05
C MET A 141 -7.50 -2.79 -7.06
N ARG A 142 -7.06 -1.82 -6.24
CA ARG A 142 -7.53 -0.43 -6.27
C ARG A 142 -7.31 0.21 -7.64
N GLY A 143 -6.15 -0.03 -8.26
CA GLY A 143 -5.87 0.41 -9.63
C GLY A 143 -6.81 -0.19 -10.68
N VAL A 144 -7.19 -1.46 -10.55
CA VAL A 144 -8.21 -2.07 -11.42
C VAL A 144 -9.56 -1.40 -11.20
N TRP A 145 -9.92 -1.16 -9.94
CA TRP A 145 -11.18 -0.48 -9.57
C TRP A 145 -11.30 0.92 -10.19
N THR A 146 -10.28 1.75 -10.03
CA THR A 146 -10.31 3.14 -10.49
C THR A 146 -10.04 3.28 -11.98
N ARG A 147 -8.89 2.79 -12.45
CA ARG A 147 -8.41 3.06 -13.82
C ARG A 147 -9.05 2.14 -14.87
N ARG A 148 -9.32 0.86 -14.52
CA ARG A 148 -9.87 -0.07 -15.49
C ARG A 148 -11.40 -0.10 -15.48
N ALA A 149 -12.03 -0.13 -14.28
CA ALA A 149 -13.48 -0.11 -14.16
C ALA A 149 -14.08 1.30 -14.22
N GLY A 150 -13.27 2.36 -14.11
CA GLY A 150 -13.72 3.75 -14.13
C GLY A 150 -14.62 4.11 -12.95
N LEU A 151 -14.45 3.45 -11.81
CA LEU A 151 -15.25 3.68 -10.61
C LEU A 151 -14.62 4.75 -9.71
N PRO A 152 -15.40 5.40 -8.84
CA PRO A 152 -14.87 6.31 -7.82
C PRO A 152 -13.81 5.62 -6.98
N ARG A 153 -12.87 6.41 -6.45
CA ARG A 153 -11.79 5.91 -5.59
C ARG A 153 -12.38 5.27 -4.32
N PRO A 154 -12.15 3.98 -4.08
CA PRO A 154 -12.57 3.34 -2.85
C PRO A 154 -11.66 3.74 -1.70
N ARG A 155 -12.11 3.58 -0.47
CA ARG A 155 -11.29 3.66 0.73
C ARG A 155 -10.67 2.29 1.01
N CYS A 156 -9.45 2.27 1.55
CA CYS A 156 -8.70 1.05 1.82
C CYS A 156 -8.77 0.66 3.30
N ASN A 157 -9.08 -0.61 3.56
CA ASN A 157 -9.04 -1.21 4.90
C ASN A 157 -9.79 -0.39 5.98
N ILE A 158 -10.94 0.13 5.60
CA ILE A 158 -11.80 0.90 6.51
C ILE A 158 -12.74 -0.07 7.22
N PRO A 159 -12.79 -0.04 8.57
CA PRO A 159 -13.70 -0.88 9.32
C PRO A 159 -15.16 -0.51 9.03
N VAL A 160 -15.99 -1.52 8.93
CA VAL A 160 -17.44 -1.39 8.77
C VAL A 160 -18.12 -1.78 10.07
N PHE A 161 -19.10 -1.02 10.47
CA PHE A 161 -19.89 -1.26 11.67
C PHE A 161 -21.38 -1.33 11.33
N THR A 162 -22.15 -2.04 12.14
CA THR A 162 -23.60 -1.89 12.18
C THR A 162 -23.99 -0.53 12.78
N LEU A 163 -25.24 -0.09 12.62
CA LEU A 163 -25.68 1.22 13.15
C LEU A 163 -25.66 1.28 14.69
N ASP A 164 -25.69 0.14 15.37
CA ASP A 164 -25.54 0.01 16.82
C ASP A 164 -24.08 -0.17 17.28
N GLY A 165 -23.13 -0.07 16.35
CA GLY A 165 -21.69 0.00 16.63
C GLY A 165 -20.97 -1.34 16.73
N HIS A 166 -21.55 -2.48 16.30
CA HIS A 166 -20.84 -3.74 16.22
C HIS A 166 -19.95 -3.77 14.98
N HIS A 167 -18.72 -4.25 15.14
CA HIS A 167 -17.77 -4.39 14.02
C HIS A 167 -18.16 -5.57 13.12
N VAL A 168 -18.50 -5.28 11.87
CA VAL A 168 -18.86 -6.27 10.84
C VAL A 168 -17.59 -6.89 10.23
N GLY A 169 -16.61 -6.05 9.92
CA GLY A 169 -15.35 -6.45 9.33
C GLY A 169 -14.60 -5.29 8.72
N THR A 170 -13.38 -5.56 8.25
CA THR A 170 -12.54 -4.59 7.54
C THR A 170 -12.28 -5.15 6.15
N PRO A 171 -12.94 -4.66 5.09
CA PRO A 171 -12.67 -5.07 3.72
C PRO A 171 -11.42 -4.37 3.19
N ASP A 172 -10.74 -4.98 2.21
CA ASP A 172 -9.56 -4.40 1.60
C ASP A 172 -9.89 -3.10 0.85
N LEU A 173 -11.05 -3.06 0.19
CA LEU A 173 -11.58 -1.86 -0.45
C LEU A 173 -13.06 -1.68 -0.10
N ILE A 174 -13.49 -0.43 0.07
CA ILE A 174 -14.91 -0.09 0.20
C ILE A 174 -15.24 1.20 -0.55
N ASP A 175 -16.33 1.19 -1.30
CA ASP A 175 -16.99 2.42 -1.77
C ASP A 175 -18.23 2.69 -0.89
N PRO A 176 -18.13 3.59 0.11
CA PRO A 176 -19.26 3.86 1.00
C PRO A 176 -20.44 4.53 0.30
N GLY A 177 -20.21 5.23 -0.82
CA GLY A 177 -21.27 5.88 -1.59
C GLY A 177 -22.15 4.88 -2.30
N ILE A 178 -21.55 3.83 -2.86
CA ILE A 178 -22.24 2.79 -3.63
C ILE A 178 -22.68 1.62 -2.73
N GLY A 179 -21.90 1.29 -1.70
CA GLY A 179 -22.12 0.12 -0.85
C GLY A 179 -21.53 -1.17 -1.42
N VAL A 180 -20.37 -1.09 -2.06
CA VAL A 180 -19.61 -2.23 -2.58
C VAL A 180 -18.33 -2.39 -1.80
N VAL A 181 -17.99 -3.63 -1.44
CA VAL A 181 -16.71 -3.98 -0.81
C VAL A 181 -15.91 -4.91 -1.70
N GLY A 182 -14.61 -4.66 -1.82
CA GLY A 182 -13.65 -5.49 -2.51
C GLY A 182 -12.84 -6.32 -1.50
N LEU A 183 -12.66 -7.60 -1.80
CA LEU A 183 -11.89 -8.55 -0.99
C LEU A 183 -10.85 -9.22 -1.88
N TYR A 184 -9.58 -9.18 -1.48
CA TYR A 184 -8.50 -9.88 -2.18
C TYR A 184 -8.16 -11.19 -1.47
N HIS A 185 -8.18 -12.30 -2.22
CA HIS A 185 -7.78 -13.61 -1.71
C HIS A 185 -6.49 -14.07 -2.40
N GLY A 186 -5.39 -14.08 -1.63
CA GLY A 186 -4.10 -14.59 -2.06
C GLY A 186 -4.05 -16.13 -2.13
N GLU A 187 -2.96 -16.68 -2.66
CA GLU A 187 -2.78 -18.13 -2.83
C GLU A 187 -2.76 -18.90 -1.49
N SER A 188 -2.35 -18.26 -0.40
CA SER A 188 -2.32 -18.87 0.94
C SER A 188 -3.69 -19.23 1.50
N HIS A 189 -4.78 -18.69 0.95
CA HIS A 189 -6.16 -18.95 1.37
C HIS A 189 -6.81 -20.18 0.68
N LEU A 190 -6.06 -20.93 -0.11
CA LEU A 190 -6.59 -22.11 -0.83
C LEU A 190 -6.85 -23.34 0.07
N ASN A 191 -6.65 -23.22 1.41
CA ASN A 191 -7.05 -24.29 2.33
C ASN A 191 -8.54 -24.16 2.72
N LEU A 192 -9.18 -25.29 3.03
CA LEU A 192 -10.61 -25.35 3.36
C LEU A 192 -11.03 -24.42 4.53
N VAL A 193 -10.14 -24.19 5.48
CA VAL A 193 -10.39 -23.33 6.65
C VAL A 193 -10.44 -21.86 6.25
N GLY A 194 -9.50 -21.41 5.40
CA GLY A 194 -9.51 -20.06 4.83
C GLY A 194 -10.76 -19.79 4.00
N ALA A 195 -11.11 -20.70 3.11
CA ALA A 195 -12.31 -20.57 2.27
C ALA A 195 -13.61 -20.46 3.09
N ALA A 196 -13.73 -21.21 4.19
CA ALA A 196 -14.89 -21.12 5.07
C ALA A 196 -14.96 -19.78 5.82
N ALA A 197 -13.82 -19.22 6.21
CA ALA A 197 -13.74 -17.90 6.83
C ALA A 197 -14.13 -16.79 5.84
N ASP A 198 -13.67 -16.89 4.60
CA ASP A 198 -13.99 -15.92 3.53
C ASP A 198 -15.47 -15.91 3.20
N ILE A 199 -16.11 -17.09 3.10
CA ILE A 199 -17.57 -17.21 2.90
C ILE A 199 -18.35 -16.54 4.05
N LYS A 200 -17.92 -16.74 5.30
CA LYS A 200 -18.55 -16.09 6.46
C LYS A 200 -18.36 -14.57 6.43
N LYS A 201 -17.18 -14.11 6.06
CA LYS A 201 -16.87 -12.67 5.92
C LYS A 201 -17.76 -12.04 4.84
N GLU A 202 -17.89 -12.68 3.69
CA GLU A 202 -18.77 -12.20 2.63
C GLU A 202 -20.26 -12.20 3.06
N ALA A 203 -20.72 -13.25 3.75
CA ALA A 203 -22.08 -13.32 4.26
C ALA A 203 -22.38 -12.17 5.21
N ALA A 204 -21.47 -11.88 6.18
CA ALA A 204 -21.61 -10.78 7.10
C ALA A 204 -21.76 -9.41 6.41
N TYR A 205 -21.03 -9.17 5.33
CA TYR A 205 -21.23 -7.94 4.54
C TYR A 205 -22.60 -7.91 3.84
N ARG A 206 -23.06 -9.04 3.29
CA ARG A 206 -24.38 -9.13 2.63
C ARG A 206 -25.53 -8.91 3.63
N ASP A 207 -25.40 -9.44 4.85
CA ASP A 207 -26.41 -9.35 5.90
C ASP A 207 -26.70 -7.88 6.28
N VAL A 208 -25.66 -7.01 6.27
CA VAL A 208 -25.85 -5.57 6.54
C VAL A 208 -26.16 -4.76 5.26
N GLY A 209 -26.29 -5.41 4.11
CA GLY A 209 -26.66 -4.73 2.87
C GLY A 209 -25.50 -4.19 2.05
N LEU A 210 -24.27 -4.62 2.29
CA LEU A 210 -23.14 -4.40 1.39
C LEU A 210 -23.09 -5.46 0.29
N GLU A 211 -22.50 -5.10 -0.84
CA GLU A 211 -22.29 -6.01 -1.98
C GLU A 211 -20.80 -6.39 -2.06
N PRO A 212 -20.40 -7.58 -1.64
CA PRO A 212 -19.01 -8.01 -1.72
C PRO A 212 -18.66 -8.49 -3.16
N VAL A 213 -17.44 -8.17 -3.58
CA VAL A 213 -16.78 -8.70 -4.76
C VAL A 213 -15.40 -9.20 -4.41
N SER A 214 -15.13 -10.47 -4.65
CA SER A 214 -13.84 -11.09 -4.35
C SER A 214 -12.96 -11.12 -5.59
N MET A 215 -11.68 -10.74 -5.42
CA MET A 215 -10.61 -10.87 -6.41
C MET A 215 -9.68 -11.98 -5.96
N LEU A 216 -9.54 -13.01 -6.77
CA LEU A 216 -8.66 -14.14 -6.53
C LEU A 216 -7.27 -13.88 -7.15
N ALA A 217 -6.24 -14.55 -6.65
CA ALA A 217 -4.89 -14.48 -7.24
C ALA A 217 -4.90 -14.86 -8.75
N THR A 218 -5.77 -15.75 -9.18
CA THR A 218 -5.93 -16.16 -10.58
C THR A 218 -6.54 -15.07 -11.47
N ASP A 219 -7.28 -14.12 -10.91
CA ASP A 219 -7.92 -13.03 -11.67
C ASP A 219 -6.90 -12.07 -12.30
N TRP A 220 -5.64 -12.09 -11.83
CA TRP A 220 -4.57 -11.33 -12.50
C TRP A 220 -4.32 -11.78 -13.93
N ASN A 221 -4.70 -13.01 -14.27
CA ASN A 221 -4.62 -13.56 -15.62
C ASN A 221 -5.87 -13.23 -16.47
N ASP A 222 -6.96 -12.77 -15.84
CA ASP A 222 -8.22 -12.40 -16.52
C ASP A 222 -8.87 -11.18 -15.85
N LEU A 223 -8.19 -10.04 -15.92
CA LEU A 223 -8.71 -8.77 -15.41
C LEU A 223 -10.04 -8.33 -16.06
N PRO A 224 -10.34 -8.63 -17.34
CA PRO A 224 -11.67 -8.39 -17.92
C PRO A 224 -12.80 -9.08 -17.14
N ASP A 225 -12.63 -10.35 -16.72
CA ASP A 225 -13.64 -11.06 -15.95
C ASP A 225 -13.85 -10.42 -14.57
N PHE A 226 -12.78 -10.15 -13.84
CA PHE A 226 -12.89 -9.46 -12.56
C PHE A 226 -13.58 -8.10 -12.71
N THR A 227 -13.21 -7.30 -13.73
CA THR A 227 -13.84 -6.00 -14.01
C THR A 227 -15.33 -6.15 -14.26
N ARG A 228 -15.75 -7.17 -15.02
CA ARG A 228 -17.15 -7.48 -15.28
C ARG A 228 -17.93 -7.83 -13.99
N ARG A 229 -17.33 -8.65 -13.11
CA ARG A 229 -17.91 -9.01 -11.80
C ARG A 229 -18.05 -7.78 -10.88
N LEU A 230 -17.03 -6.91 -10.85
CA LEU A 230 -17.04 -5.66 -10.10
C LEU A 230 -18.16 -4.72 -10.58
N VAL A 231 -18.28 -4.50 -11.89
CA VAL A 231 -19.36 -3.67 -12.47
C VAL A 231 -20.73 -4.27 -12.19
N ALA A 232 -20.88 -5.60 -12.22
CA ALA A 232 -22.12 -6.27 -11.86
C ALA A 232 -22.48 -6.07 -10.37
N ALA A 233 -21.50 -6.15 -9.46
CA ALA A 233 -21.67 -5.85 -8.04
C ALA A 233 -22.14 -4.40 -7.81
N VAL A 234 -21.53 -3.44 -8.50
CA VAL A 234 -21.96 -2.03 -8.47
C VAL A 234 -23.41 -1.88 -8.92
N ARG A 235 -23.83 -2.57 -9.99
CA ARG A 235 -25.22 -2.52 -10.46
C ARG A 235 -26.18 -3.09 -9.42
N ARG A 236 -25.85 -4.22 -8.77
CA ARG A 236 -26.68 -4.81 -7.70
C ARG A 236 -26.78 -3.88 -6.48
N ALA A 237 -25.66 -3.32 -6.05
CA ALA A 237 -25.65 -2.37 -4.94
C ALA A 237 -26.53 -1.13 -5.22
N ARG A 238 -26.43 -0.56 -6.41
CA ARG A 238 -27.26 0.61 -6.82
C ARG A 238 -28.74 0.28 -6.98
N ALA A 239 -29.08 -0.97 -7.32
CA ALA A 239 -30.46 -1.41 -7.45
C ALA A 239 -31.12 -1.74 -6.10
N ARG A 240 -30.35 -1.81 -5.01
CA ARG A 240 -30.85 -2.11 -3.67
C ARG A 240 -31.70 -0.96 -3.16
N GLN A 241 -32.93 -1.27 -2.78
CA GLN A 241 -33.88 -0.30 -2.21
C GLN A 241 -33.95 -0.35 -0.67
N ALA A 242 -33.36 -1.41 -0.06
CA ALA A 242 -33.35 -1.58 1.38
C ALA A 242 -32.55 -0.45 2.07
N PRO A 243 -32.95 0.01 3.26
CA PRO A 243 -32.18 0.93 4.05
C PRO A 243 -30.75 0.40 4.30
N ARG A 244 -29.83 1.32 4.49
CA ARG A 244 -28.45 1.00 4.87
C ARG A 244 -28.43 0.62 6.36
N GLU A 245 -27.91 -0.56 6.69
CA GLU A 245 -27.77 -1.06 8.06
C GLU A 245 -26.33 -1.04 8.57
N TRP A 246 -25.46 -0.31 7.89
CA TRP A 246 -24.03 -0.21 8.18
C TRP A 246 -23.52 1.24 8.08
N THR A 247 -22.39 1.49 8.72
CA THR A 247 -21.65 2.75 8.68
C THR A 247 -20.13 2.49 8.62
N VAL A 248 -19.38 3.48 8.16
CA VAL A 248 -17.91 3.56 8.29
C VAL A 248 -17.51 4.60 9.33
N GLU A 249 -18.46 5.20 10.02
CA GLU A 249 -18.17 6.07 11.15
C GLU A 249 -17.75 5.21 12.34
N THR A 250 -16.59 5.53 12.90
CA THR A 250 -16.01 4.75 13.99
C THR A 250 -16.69 5.06 15.32
N PRO A 251 -17.17 4.04 16.05
CA PRO A 251 -17.69 4.25 17.40
C PRO A 251 -16.58 4.69 18.37
N ALA A 252 -16.96 5.30 19.50
CA ALA A 252 -16.01 5.88 20.47
C ALA A 252 -15.01 4.88 21.07
N TRP A 253 -15.32 3.59 21.05
CA TRP A 253 -14.44 2.53 21.56
C TRP A 253 -13.39 2.07 20.51
N TRP A 254 -13.51 2.50 19.24
CA TRP A 254 -12.58 2.13 18.19
C TRP A 254 -11.36 3.04 18.18
N THR A 255 -10.18 2.46 18.09
CA THR A 255 -8.92 3.22 17.92
C THR A 255 -8.58 3.30 16.45
N PRO A 256 -8.62 4.48 15.82
CA PRO A 256 -8.32 4.62 14.40
C PRO A 256 -6.83 4.38 14.11
N THR A 257 -6.55 3.68 13.01
CA THR A 257 -5.20 3.30 12.56
C THR A 257 -5.01 3.47 11.04
N GLU A 258 -5.89 4.24 10.41
CA GLU A 258 -5.95 4.38 8.95
C GLU A 258 -4.77 5.21 8.41
N THR A 259 -4.29 6.21 9.16
CA THR A 259 -3.20 7.08 8.72
C THR A 259 -1.88 6.75 9.43
N VAL A 260 -0.77 7.07 8.78
CA VAL A 260 0.58 6.96 9.38
C VAL A 260 0.66 7.80 10.65
N ALA A 261 0.09 9.01 10.64
CA ALA A 261 0.07 9.89 11.82
C ALA A 261 -0.66 9.24 13.01
N GLN A 262 -1.84 8.64 12.78
CA GLN A 262 -2.58 7.91 13.81
C GLN A 262 -1.75 6.75 14.37
N ARG A 263 -1.13 5.95 13.49
CA ARG A 263 -0.33 4.79 13.91
C ARG A 263 0.94 5.17 14.65
N ARG A 264 1.61 6.25 14.24
CA ARG A 264 2.81 6.77 14.92
C ARG A 264 2.49 7.37 16.30
N ALA A 265 1.27 7.87 16.50
CA ALA A 265 0.80 8.42 17.76
C ALA A 265 0.47 7.34 18.81
N LEU A 266 0.34 6.06 18.43
CA LEU A 266 0.05 4.97 19.35
C LEU A 266 1.21 4.71 20.31
N ALA A 267 0.91 4.48 21.59
CA ALA A 267 1.86 3.96 22.55
C ALA A 267 2.31 2.52 22.16
N SER A 268 3.45 2.07 22.67
CA SER A 268 4.02 0.76 22.29
C SER A 268 3.04 -0.40 22.49
N TRP A 269 2.33 -0.43 23.62
CA TRP A 269 1.34 -1.48 23.90
C TRP A 269 0.11 -1.41 22.98
N GLU A 270 -0.28 -0.20 22.54
CA GLU A 270 -1.35 0.00 21.55
C GLU A 270 -0.93 -0.50 20.18
N ARG A 271 0.30 -0.20 19.76
CA ARG A 271 0.87 -0.73 18.53
C ARG A 271 0.87 -2.27 18.52
N GLU A 272 1.27 -2.89 19.62
CA GLU A 272 1.24 -4.35 19.75
C GLU A 272 -0.16 -4.93 19.66
N ARG A 273 -1.14 -4.24 20.23
CA ARG A 273 -2.54 -4.67 20.25
C ARG A 273 -3.25 -4.42 18.92
N TYR A 274 -3.15 -3.20 18.39
CA TYR A 274 -3.98 -2.76 17.26
C TYR A 274 -3.32 -2.98 15.89
N LEU A 275 -1.99 -3.12 15.81
CA LEU A 275 -1.25 -3.35 14.56
C LEU A 275 -0.70 -4.78 14.43
N ARG A 276 -1.15 -5.71 15.28
CA ARG A 276 -0.68 -7.10 15.23
C ARG A 276 -0.90 -7.80 13.88
N TYR A 277 -1.94 -7.41 13.14
CA TYR A 277 -2.24 -7.95 11.81
C TYR A 277 -1.16 -7.63 10.76
N ARG A 278 -0.36 -6.58 11.00
CA ARG A 278 0.74 -6.19 10.12
C ARG A 278 2.00 -7.04 10.31
N ARG A 279 2.08 -7.84 11.37
CA ARG A 279 3.21 -8.74 11.65
C ARG A 279 3.06 -10.10 10.97
N ALA A 280 1.89 -10.41 10.42
CA ALA A 280 1.55 -11.68 9.80
C ALA A 280 1.56 -11.62 8.26
N ALA A 281 1.96 -10.49 7.69
CA ALA A 281 2.03 -10.28 6.25
C ALA A 281 3.41 -10.67 5.70
#